data_8982dbce3bfac867bdec53fdba931698
#
_entry.id   8982dbce3bfac867bdec53fdba931698
#
_cell.length_a   1.000
_cell.length_b   1.000
_cell.length_c   1.000
_cell.angle_alpha   90.00
_cell.angle_beta   90.00
_cell.angle_gamma   90.00
#
_symmetry.space_group_name_H-M   'P 1'
#
loop_
_entity.id
_entity.type
_entity.pdbx_description
1 polymer ?
#
loop_
_entity_poly.entity_id
_entity_poly.type
_entity_poly.pdbx_seq_one_letter_code
_entity_poly.pdbx_strand_id
1 'polypeptide(L)'
;MRTAASALLASPFALSGCSSDGLTADVVIIGAGTGGVAAALAAAERGLSVVLTDEMPLPGGQLTSQGVPPDEHQWIEEQGAPASYRAFRRRVRSVYARQWNETADSLNPGACGVSRICHAPSVAAEVLVEMLQAHGQRIRFMPQSVPEVAGGHRDHIDVIQMRSLVDGSTFLLEAPLFIDATERGDLLPLTGAEYVTGSEGQAAFGEPNATAEADPTNEQAFTWCAAIGFDPAFDPARHATPAGVDEAMLQAPASYAYWRDYLPALTPTWPGRLLDLTYSNPITLEPRRLDFDPRPGAQTERFNLWAYRRLQQAGRSWPVKGGVTLLNWPQNDYLEGRLIDVTEAERLRHEDAAKDLTRSLIHWLRTEAPRPDGGRGWPGLYPMPGILGTDDGLAMAPYIREARRIRARTTVHEHHVGQEARASVGLSEAEHFPDSVGVG
;
A
#
# COMPACT_ATOMS: atom_id res chain seq x y z
N MET A 1 20.51 23.82 -7.24
CA MET A 1 19.68 23.03 -8.19
C MET A 1 18.53 22.47 -7.37
N ARG A 2 17.32 23.00 -7.56
CA ARG A 2 16.11 22.48 -6.89
C ARG A 2 15.85 21.10 -7.48
N THR A 3 15.82 20.07 -6.63
CA THR A 3 15.61 18.67 -7.01
C THR A 3 14.23 18.50 -7.66
N ALA A 4 14.16 17.71 -8.72
CA ALA A 4 12.96 17.42 -9.52
C ALA A 4 11.77 16.81 -8.72
N ALA A 5 11.96 16.45 -7.48
CA ALA A 5 10.93 15.90 -6.60
C ALA A 5 9.85 16.92 -6.20
N SER A 6 10.18 18.22 -6.15
CA SER A 6 9.20 19.27 -5.80
C SER A 6 8.26 19.68 -6.94
N ALA A 7 8.47 19.19 -8.16
CA ALA A 7 7.66 19.57 -9.31
C ALA A 7 6.42 18.68 -9.53
N LEU A 8 6.33 17.52 -8.87
CA LEU A 8 5.19 16.59 -8.99
C LEU A 8 3.98 16.97 -8.12
N LEU A 9 4.12 17.90 -7.18
CA LEU A 9 3.03 18.33 -6.29
C LEU A 9 2.14 19.45 -6.88
N ALA A 10 2.44 19.96 -8.08
CA ALA A 10 1.47 20.78 -8.80
C ALA A 10 0.45 19.82 -9.45
N SER A 11 -0.68 19.60 -8.76
CA SER A 11 -1.81 18.85 -9.32
C SER A 11 -2.10 19.34 -10.73
N PRO A 12 -2.03 18.49 -11.77
CA PRO A 12 -2.41 18.90 -13.13
C PRO A 12 -3.92 19.11 -13.26
N PHE A 13 -4.67 18.87 -12.20
CA PHE A 13 -6.10 19.11 -12.10
C PHE A 13 -6.32 20.46 -11.43
N ALA A 14 -6.54 21.51 -12.25
CA ALA A 14 -6.98 22.80 -11.74
C ALA A 14 -8.37 22.60 -11.10
N LEU A 15 -8.49 22.92 -9.81
CA LEU A 15 -9.78 23.10 -9.15
C LEU A 15 -10.46 24.32 -9.81
N SER A 16 -11.24 24.08 -10.85
CA SER A 16 -12.12 25.12 -11.40
C SER A 16 -13.19 25.41 -10.37
N GLY A 17 -13.30 26.67 -9.98
CA GLY A 17 -14.06 27.19 -8.86
C GLY A 17 -15.36 26.46 -8.56
N CYS A 18 -15.57 26.13 -7.29
CA CYS A 18 -16.79 25.59 -6.76
C CYS A 18 -17.91 26.62 -6.92
N SER A 19 -18.84 26.36 -7.82
CA SER A 19 -20.18 26.92 -7.75
C SER A 19 -20.96 26.17 -6.66
N SER A 20 -21.93 26.81 -6.04
CA SER A 20 -22.84 26.21 -5.05
C SER A 20 -23.74 25.09 -5.64
N ASP A 21 -23.61 24.82 -6.93
CA ASP A 21 -24.34 23.78 -7.64
C ASP A 21 -23.59 22.44 -7.52
N GLY A 22 -24.31 21.39 -7.13
CA GLY A 22 -23.76 20.03 -7.01
C GLY A 22 -23.11 19.55 -8.31
N LEU A 23 -22.05 18.76 -8.19
CA LEU A 23 -21.45 18.08 -9.32
C LEU A 23 -22.22 16.80 -9.62
N THR A 24 -22.71 16.66 -10.85
CA THR A 24 -23.45 15.48 -11.29
C THR A 24 -22.60 14.60 -12.20
N ALA A 25 -22.75 13.29 -12.06
CA ALA A 25 -22.14 12.28 -12.94
C ALA A 25 -23.03 11.03 -13.02
N ASP A 26 -22.76 10.15 -14.00
CA ASP A 26 -23.41 8.84 -14.05
C ASP A 26 -22.94 7.93 -12.91
N VAL A 27 -21.67 8.07 -12.52
CA VAL A 27 -21.06 7.31 -11.42
C VAL A 27 -20.18 8.23 -10.58
N VAL A 28 -20.34 8.20 -9.27
CA VAL A 28 -19.42 8.79 -8.30
C VAL A 28 -18.65 7.68 -7.60
N ILE A 29 -17.32 7.80 -7.59
CA ILE A 29 -16.42 6.83 -6.97
C ILE A 29 -15.63 7.56 -5.87
N ILE A 30 -15.81 7.13 -4.64
CA ILE A 30 -15.10 7.67 -3.47
C ILE A 30 -13.95 6.74 -3.14
N GLY A 31 -12.73 7.27 -3.24
CA GLY A 31 -11.47 6.53 -3.15
C GLY A 31 -10.88 6.24 -4.53
N ALA A 32 -9.66 6.71 -4.76
CA ALA A 32 -8.90 6.48 -5.99
C ALA A 32 -7.72 5.51 -5.78
N GLY A 33 -7.88 4.55 -4.88
CA GLY A 33 -7.01 3.38 -4.81
C GLY A 33 -7.03 2.59 -6.12
N THR A 34 -6.32 1.48 -6.19
CA THR A 34 -6.27 0.65 -7.42
C THR A 34 -7.65 0.23 -7.89
N GLY A 35 -8.57 -0.11 -6.96
CA GLY A 35 -9.96 -0.48 -7.26
C GLY A 35 -10.77 0.69 -7.83
N GLY A 36 -10.67 1.87 -7.20
CA GLY A 36 -11.37 3.08 -7.64
C GLY A 36 -10.93 3.55 -9.03
N VAL A 37 -9.61 3.56 -9.29
CA VAL A 37 -9.07 3.85 -10.62
C VAL A 37 -9.57 2.85 -11.66
N ALA A 38 -9.55 1.54 -11.34
CA ALA A 38 -10.02 0.51 -12.25
C ALA A 38 -11.53 0.68 -12.57
N ALA A 39 -12.35 0.99 -11.56
CA ALA A 39 -13.78 1.27 -11.72
C ALA A 39 -14.02 2.51 -12.60
N ALA A 40 -13.26 3.59 -12.37
CA ALA A 40 -13.35 4.82 -13.16
C ALA A 40 -13.02 4.58 -14.65
N LEU A 41 -11.94 3.87 -14.93
CA LEU A 41 -11.56 3.51 -16.29
C LEU A 41 -12.64 2.65 -16.96
N ALA A 42 -13.14 1.63 -16.26
CA ALA A 42 -14.17 0.73 -16.78
C ALA A 42 -15.51 1.44 -17.06
N ALA A 43 -15.92 2.39 -16.22
CA ALA A 43 -17.11 3.20 -16.43
C ALA A 43 -16.93 4.14 -17.64
N ALA A 44 -15.80 4.85 -17.71
CA ALA A 44 -15.51 5.77 -18.81
C ALA A 44 -15.36 5.07 -20.16
N GLU A 45 -14.80 3.86 -20.22
CA GLU A 45 -14.75 3.02 -21.42
C GLU A 45 -16.14 2.66 -21.93
N ARG A 46 -17.15 2.61 -21.05
CA ARG A 46 -18.56 2.39 -21.39
C ARG A 46 -19.33 3.68 -21.75
N GLY A 47 -18.61 4.82 -21.79
CA GLY A 47 -19.18 6.10 -22.15
C GLY A 47 -19.80 6.88 -21.00
N LEU A 48 -19.71 6.37 -19.75
CA LEU A 48 -20.27 7.03 -18.58
C LEU A 48 -19.36 8.19 -18.12
N SER A 49 -20.01 9.23 -17.58
CA SER A 49 -19.33 10.29 -16.84
C SER A 49 -19.02 9.86 -15.41
N VAL A 50 -17.83 10.18 -14.93
CA VAL A 50 -17.33 9.74 -13.63
C VAL A 50 -16.76 10.92 -12.85
N VAL A 51 -17.14 11.06 -11.59
CA VAL A 51 -16.38 11.81 -10.59
C VAL A 51 -15.66 10.80 -9.71
N LEU A 52 -14.33 10.91 -9.64
CA LEU A 52 -13.45 10.10 -8.82
C LEU A 52 -12.79 10.98 -7.76
N THR A 53 -12.90 10.63 -6.49
CA THR A 53 -12.30 11.40 -5.39
C THR A 53 -11.26 10.58 -4.63
N ASP A 54 -10.39 11.24 -3.87
CA ASP A 54 -9.45 10.59 -2.94
C ASP A 54 -9.06 11.53 -1.80
N GLU A 55 -8.77 10.99 -0.62
CA GLU A 55 -8.18 11.75 0.48
C GLU A 55 -6.71 12.11 0.19
N MET A 56 -6.01 11.32 -0.63
CA MET A 56 -4.62 11.54 -1.02
C MET A 56 -4.51 12.44 -2.26
N PRO A 57 -3.36 13.11 -2.46
CA PRO A 57 -3.15 13.97 -3.62
C PRO A 57 -2.95 13.21 -4.94
N LEU A 58 -2.69 11.89 -4.87
CA LEU A 58 -2.34 11.05 -6.01
C LEU A 58 -3.30 9.84 -6.10
N PRO A 59 -3.72 9.44 -7.31
CA PRO A 59 -4.45 8.20 -7.49
C PRO A 59 -3.53 6.99 -7.38
N GLY A 60 -4.07 5.83 -7.01
CA GLY A 60 -3.36 4.55 -7.03
C GLY A 60 -3.19 3.88 -5.67
N GLY A 61 -3.49 4.56 -4.55
CA GLY A 61 -3.46 4.00 -3.20
C GLY A 61 -2.19 3.20 -2.92
N GLN A 62 -2.30 1.86 -2.89
CA GLN A 62 -1.18 0.95 -2.68
C GLN A 62 0.04 1.32 -3.54
N LEU A 63 -0.16 1.56 -4.84
CA LEU A 63 0.93 1.79 -5.81
C LEU A 63 1.60 3.16 -5.69
N THR A 64 0.98 4.09 -4.96
CA THR A 64 1.40 5.51 -4.89
C THR A 64 1.55 6.01 -3.46
N SER A 65 0.47 6.42 -2.79
CA SER A 65 0.49 7.04 -1.46
C SER A 65 0.98 6.09 -0.36
N GLN A 66 0.76 4.79 -0.49
CA GLN A 66 1.25 3.76 0.44
C GLN A 66 2.62 3.21 0.02
N GLY A 67 3.05 3.44 -1.22
CA GLY A 67 4.38 3.12 -1.75
C GLY A 67 4.63 1.64 -2.04
N VAL A 68 3.64 0.77 -1.91
CA VAL A 68 3.80 -0.68 -2.04
C VAL A 68 3.67 -1.12 -3.49
N PRO A 69 4.72 -1.70 -4.09
CA PRO A 69 4.64 -2.24 -5.43
C PRO A 69 3.63 -3.40 -5.49
N PRO A 70 3.08 -3.69 -6.68
CA PRO A 70 2.08 -4.75 -6.79
C PRO A 70 2.66 -6.11 -6.42
N ASP A 71 1.90 -6.90 -5.68
CA ASP A 71 2.15 -8.32 -5.51
C ASP A 71 1.47 -9.06 -6.67
N GLU A 72 2.22 -9.82 -7.42
CA GLU A 72 1.76 -10.44 -8.65
C GLU A 72 2.00 -11.94 -8.65
N HIS A 73 1.02 -12.69 -9.16
CA HIS A 73 1.18 -14.12 -9.39
C HIS A 73 2.19 -14.38 -10.54
N GLN A 74 2.80 -15.55 -10.53
CA GLN A 74 3.90 -15.89 -11.43
C GLN A 74 3.54 -15.87 -12.93
N TRP A 75 2.27 -16.03 -13.30
CA TRP A 75 1.81 -16.05 -14.70
C TRP A 75 1.32 -14.69 -15.22
N ILE A 76 1.50 -13.62 -14.44
CA ILE A 76 0.96 -12.29 -14.75
C ILE A 76 1.40 -11.74 -16.12
N GLU A 77 2.53 -12.19 -16.62
CA GLU A 77 3.01 -11.79 -17.96
C GLU A 77 2.16 -12.36 -19.08
N GLU A 78 1.53 -13.51 -18.88
CA GLU A 78 0.81 -14.27 -19.90
C GLU A 78 -0.70 -14.16 -19.74
N GLN A 79 -1.20 -14.27 -18.51
CA GLN A 79 -2.62 -14.38 -18.20
C GLN A 79 -2.99 -13.81 -16.82
N GLY A 80 -4.28 -13.85 -16.50
CA GLY A 80 -4.78 -13.53 -15.15
C GLY A 80 -4.87 -12.03 -14.84
N ALA A 81 -4.75 -11.14 -15.83
CA ALA A 81 -4.87 -9.70 -15.64
C ALA A 81 -5.89 -9.06 -16.60
N PRO A 82 -6.71 -8.10 -16.14
CA PRO A 82 -7.59 -7.32 -17.02
C PRO A 82 -6.77 -6.45 -17.98
N ALA A 83 -7.40 -6.01 -19.06
CA ALA A 83 -6.74 -5.22 -20.11
C ALA A 83 -6.16 -3.90 -19.57
N SER A 84 -6.86 -3.23 -18.68
CA SER A 84 -6.43 -1.99 -18.03
C SER A 84 -5.16 -2.19 -17.21
N TYR A 85 -5.08 -3.26 -16.40
CA TYR A 85 -3.87 -3.57 -15.64
C TYR A 85 -2.69 -3.93 -16.54
N ARG A 86 -2.92 -4.73 -17.59
CA ARG A 86 -1.86 -4.97 -18.60
C ARG A 86 -1.40 -3.69 -19.29
N ALA A 87 -2.30 -2.73 -19.53
CA ALA A 87 -1.93 -1.42 -20.07
C ALA A 87 -1.09 -0.62 -19.07
N PHE A 88 -1.44 -0.60 -17.79
CA PHE A 88 -0.64 -0.01 -16.72
C PHE A 88 0.78 -0.59 -16.71
N ARG A 89 0.91 -1.92 -16.67
CA ARG A 89 2.21 -2.61 -16.69
C ARG A 89 3.08 -2.19 -17.86
N ARG A 90 2.51 -2.19 -19.09
CA ARG A 90 3.25 -1.75 -20.29
C ARG A 90 3.68 -0.30 -20.21
N ARG A 91 2.83 0.60 -19.71
CA ARG A 91 3.15 2.02 -19.57
C ARG A 91 4.27 2.25 -18.55
N VAL A 92 4.23 1.59 -17.39
CA VAL A 92 5.32 1.64 -16.41
C VAL A 92 6.64 1.24 -17.06
N ARG A 93 6.70 0.10 -17.75
CA ARG A 93 7.90 -0.33 -18.47
C ARG A 93 8.35 0.70 -19.52
N SER A 94 7.40 1.29 -20.25
CA SER A 94 7.72 2.29 -21.28
C SER A 94 8.34 3.55 -20.70
N VAL A 95 7.91 3.98 -19.52
CA VAL A 95 8.52 5.13 -18.80
C VAL A 95 9.98 4.81 -18.49
N TYR A 96 10.25 3.67 -17.87
CA TYR A 96 11.63 3.27 -17.52
C TYR A 96 12.49 3.04 -18.77
N ALA A 97 11.96 2.40 -19.81
CA ALA A 97 12.66 2.15 -21.04
C ALA A 97 13.13 3.45 -21.72
N ARG A 98 12.28 4.46 -21.77
CA ARG A 98 12.65 5.79 -22.29
C ARG A 98 13.76 6.43 -21.46
N GLN A 99 13.66 6.36 -20.13
CA GLN A 99 14.63 7.02 -19.23
C GLN A 99 15.99 6.30 -19.21
N TRP A 100 15.99 4.99 -19.36
CA TRP A 100 17.21 4.17 -19.32
C TRP A 100 17.77 3.85 -20.70
N ASN A 101 17.09 4.24 -21.78
CA ASN A 101 17.43 3.90 -23.16
C ASN A 101 17.54 2.37 -23.37
N GLU A 102 16.54 1.65 -22.90
CA GLU A 102 16.44 0.17 -22.97
C GLU A 102 15.13 -0.25 -23.66
N THR A 103 14.99 -1.55 -23.98
CA THR A 103 13.76 -2.14 -24.51
C THR A 103 12.74 -2.36 -23.39
N ALA A 104 11.46 -2.06 -23.67
CA ALA A 104 10.39 -2.13 -22.66
C ALA A 104 9.88 -3.55 -22.37
N ASP A 105 9.89 -4.47 -23.35
CA ASP A 105 9.09 -5.70 -23.31
C ASP A 105 9.32 -6.62 -22.10
N SER A 106 10.54 -6.73 -21.63
CA SER A 106 10.88 -7.57 -20.47
C SER A 106 11.52 -6.80 -19.31
N LEU A 107 11.44 -5.47 -19.35
CA LEU A 107 12.08 -4.63 -18.35
C LEU A 107 11.48 -4.87 -16.95
N ASN A 108 12.35 -5.13 -15.97
CA ASN A 108 12.00 -5.29 -14.57
C ASN A 108 12.67 -4.17 -13.76
N PRO A 109 12.03 -3.03 -13.56
CA PRO A 109 12.69 -1.83 -13.03
C PRO A 109 13.30 -2.02 -11.64
N GLY A 110 12.54 -2.55 -10.71
CA GLY A 110 13.01 -2.84 -9.36
C GLY A 110 13.79 -4.14 -9.25
N ALA A 111 13.62 -5.09 -10.18
CA ALA A 111 14.09 -6.47 -10.08
C ALA A 111 13.79 -7.07 -8.70
N CYS A 112 12.57 -6.90 -8.23
CA CYS A 112 12.12 -7.29 -6.90
C CYS A 112 11.55 -8.72 -6.88
N GLY A 113 11.29 -9.24 -5.67
CA GLY A 113 10.79 -10.58 -5.46
C GLY A 113 9.29 -10.75 -5.70
N VAL A 114 8.49 -9.68 -5.54
CA VAL A 114 7.01 -9.75 -5.56
C VAL A 114 6.40 -9.45 -6.93
N SER A 115 7.15 -8.81 -7.83
CA SER A 115 6.64 -8.39 -9.15
C SER A 115 7.77 -8.21 -10.15
N ARG A 116 7.41 -8.27 -11.44
CA ARG A 116 8.34 -7.90 -12.52
C ARG A 116 8.22 -6.43 -12.95
N ILE A 117 7.43 -5.66 -12.21
CA ILE A 117 7.27 -4.21 -12.43
C ILE A 117 7.35 -3.41 -11.14
N CYS A 118 8.07 -3.88 -10.12
CA CYS A 118 8.33 -3.02 -8.97
C CYS A 118 8.94 -1.70 -9.45
N HIS A 119 8.38 -0.59 -8.99
CA HIS A 119 8.66 0.74 -9.52
C HIS A 119 8.57 1.78 -8.41
N ALA A 120 9.13 2.96 -8.66
CA ALA A 120 8.93 4.10 -7.78
C ALA A 120 7.48 4.59 -7.84
N PRO A 121 6.86 4.97 -6.71
CA PRO A 121 5.48 5.44 -6.66
C PRO A 121 5.18 6.63 -7.60
N SER A 122 6.15 7.51 -7.80
CA SER A 122 6.03 8.63 -8.74
C SER A 122 5.76 8.19 -10.20
N VAL A 123 6.34 7.06 -10.61
CA VAL A 123 6.12 6.49 -11.94
C VAL A 123 4.71 5.89 -12.05
N ALA A 124 4.23 5.23 -10.99
CA ALA A 124 2.85 4.76 -10.97
C ALA A 124 1.87 5.93 -11.04
N ALA A 125 2.11 7.00 -10.27
CA ALA A 125 1.26 8.18 -10.28
C ALA A 125 1.20 8.84 -11.67
N GLU A 126 2.35 9.04 -12.34
CA GLU A 126 2.41 9.54 -13.71
C GLU A 126 1.55 8.70 -14.66
N VAL A 127 1.74 7.38 -14.64
CA VAL A 127 1.02 6.45 -15.51
C VAL A 127 -0.48 6.44 -15.23
N LEU A 128 -0.89 6.41 -13.98
CA LEU A 128 -2.31 6.39 -13.61
C LEU A 128 -3.00 7.71 -13.96
N VAL A 129 -2.34 8.85 -13.74
CA VAL A 129 -2.85 10.16 -14.16
C VAL A 129 -3.00 10.22 -15.68
N GLU A 130 -2.02 9.76 -16.46
CA GLU A 130 -2.13 9.68 -17.91
C GLU A 130 -3.30 8.78 -18.36
N MET A 131 -3.50 7.63 -17.69
CA MET A 131 -4.60 6.73 -18.01
C MET A 131 -5.97 7.38 -17.75
N LEU A 132 -6.13 8.07 -16.64
CA LEU A 132 -7.37 8.80 -16.32
C LEU A 132 -7.61 9.97 -17.30
N GLN A 133 -6.57 10.76 -17.59
CA GLN A 133 -6.65 11.90 -18.51
C GLN A 133 -6.95 11.50 -19.96
N ALA A 134 -6.57 10.28 -20.37
CA ALA A 134 -6.89 9.77 -21.72
C ALA A 134 -8.40 9.71 -22.01
N HIS A 135 -9.25 9.69 -20.99
CA HIS A 135 -10.72 9.75 -21.12
C HIS A 135 -11.28 11.16 -21.17
N GLY A 136 -10.42 12.19 -21.12
CA GLY A 136 -10.80 13.59 -21.22
C GLY A 136 -11.80 14.01 -20.15
N GLN A 137 -12.89 14.64 -20.55
CA GLN A 137 -13.91 15.15 -19.60
C GLN A 137 -14.82 14.05 -19.00
N ARG A 138 -14.68 12.80 -19.44
CA ARG A 138 -15.48 11.71 -18.84
C ARG A 138 -15.05 11.37 -17.43
N ILE A 139 -13.79 11.56 -17.07
CA ILE A 139 -13.31 11.34 -15.70
C ILE A 139 -12.85 12.67 -15.12
N ARG A 140 -13.52 13.09 -14.06
CA ARG A 140 -13.09 14.22 -13.22
C ARG A 140 -12.49 13.67 -11.94
N PHE A 141 -11.18 13.81 -11.79
CA PHE A 141 -10.48 13.44 -10.56
C PHE A 141 -10.42 14.61 -9.60
N MET A 142 -10.85 14.41 -8.35
CA MET A 142 -10.90 15.39 -7.27
C MET A 142 -10.14 14.87 -6.06
N PRO A 143 -8.80 15.05 -6.02
CA PRO A 143 -7.97 14.62 -4.89
C PRO A 143 -8.21 15.47 -3.65
N GLN A 144 -7.64 15.03 -2.52
CA GLN A 144 -7.65 15.71 -1.23
C GLN A 144 -9.05 16.09 -0.77
N SER A 145 -9.97 15.13 -0.87
CA SER A 145 -11.34 15.30 -0.42
C SER A 145 -11.88 14.04 0.25
N VAL A 146 -12.67 14.23 1.29
CA VAL A 146 -13.23 13.15 2.11
C VAL A 146 -14.75 13.26 2.20
N PRO A 147 -15.49 12.14 2.24
CA PRO A 147 -16.94 12.15 2.43
C PRO A 147 -17.27 12.52 3.88
N GLU A 148 -18.32 13.33 4.09
CA GLU A 148 -18.78 13.72 5.42
C GLU A 148 -20.21 13.28 5.70
N VAL A 149 -21.10 13.43 4.72
CA VAL A 149 -22.52 13.13 4.88
C VAL A 149 -23.05 12.48 3.61
N ALA A 150 -23.81 11.41 3.76
CA ALA A 150 -24.60 10.85 2.68
C ALA A 150 -26.08 11.20 2.87
N GLY A 151 -26.75 11.62 1.79
CA GLY A 151 -28.16 11.92 1.74
C GLY A 151 -28.87 11.04 0.73
N GLY A 152 -30.14 10.73 1.01
CA GLY A 152 -30.93 9.90 0.12
C GLY A 152 -32.31 9.61 0.71
N HIS A 153 -33.06 8.74 0.05
CA HIS A 153 -34.36 8.35 0.51
C HIS A 153 -34.55 6.82 0.43
N ARG A 154 -35.16 6.24 1.46
CA ARG A 154 -35.35 4.78 1.60
C ARG A 154 -34.01 4.04 1.60
N ASP A 155 -33.78 3.18 0.60
CA ASP A 155 -32.61 2.36 0.35
C ASP A 155 -31.72 2.91 -0.78
N HIS A 156 -31.87 4.21 -1.10
CA HIS A 156 -31.19 4.87 -2.19
C HIS A 156 -30.37 6.07 -1.72
N ILE A 157 -29.15 6.19 -2.22
CA ILE A 157 -28.25 7.33 -1.99
C ILE A 157 -28.39 8.24 -3.21
N ASP A 158 -28.70 9.51 -2.98
CA ASP A 158 -28.86 10.51 -4.04
C ASP A 158 -27.67 11.48 -4.10
N VAL A 159 -27.06 11.75 -2.94
CA VAL A 159 -26.03 12.77 -2.80
C VAL A 159 -25.01 12.43 -1.71
N ILE A 160 -23.76 12.80 -1.94
CA ILE A 160 -22.70 12.78 -0.91
C ILE A 160 -22.14 14.18 -0.77
N GLN A 161 -22.11 14.71 0.44
CA GLN A 161 -21.36 15.91 0.78
C GLN A 161 -19.91 15.52 1.03
N MET A 162 -19.01 16.18 0.31
CA MET A 162 -17.57 16.06 0.44
C MET A 162 -16.99 17.30 1.11
N ARG A 163 -15.86 17.13 1.82
CA ARG A 163 -15.04 18.23 2.31
C ARG A 163 -13.67 18.20 1.65
N SER A 164 -13.25 19.35 1.13
CA SER A 164 -11.88 19.57 0.63
C SER A 164 -10.89 19.62 1.80
N LEU A 165 -9.82 18.87 1.70
CA LEU A 165 -8.71 18.90 2.66
C LEU A 165 -7.72 20.05 2.38
N VAL A 166 -7.89 20.75 1.25
CA VAL A 166 -7.03 21.89 0.86
C VAL A 166 -7.44 23.16 1.56
N ASP A 167 -8.74 23.43 1.60
CA ASP A 167 -9.28 24.72 2.09
C ASP A 167 -10.48 24.57 3.05
N GLY A 168 -10.88 23.34 3.35
CA GLY A 168 -12.01 23.04 4.23
C GLY A 168 -13.39 23.30 3.61
N SER A 169 -13.48 23.72 2.35
CA SER A 169 -14.76 23.94 1.67
C SER A 169 -15.53 22.63 1.47
N THR A 170 -16.85 22.74 1.43
CA THR A 170 -17.72 21.59 1.15
C THR A 170 -18.38 21.72 -0.23
N PHE A 171 -18.64 20.56 -0.86
CA PHE A 171 -19.33 20.47 -2.13
C PHE A 171 -20.17 19.19 -2.19
N LEU A 172 -21.15 19.18 -3.09
CA LEU A 172 -22.07 18.04 -3.25
C LEU A 172 -21.73 17.25 -4.50
N LEU A 173 -21.82 15.92 -4.38
CA LEU A 173 -21.73 14.98 -5.49
C LEU A 173 -23.06 14.25 -5.63
N GLU A 174 -23.66 14.30 -6.83
CA GLU A 174 -24.92 13.68 -7.13
C GLU A 174 -24.74 12.65 -8.25
N ALA A 175 -25.31 11.46 -8.08
CA ALA A 175 -25.23 10.39 -9.07
C ALA A 175 -26.32 9.34 -8.85
N PRO A 176 -26.74 8.62 -9.90
CA PRO A 176 -27.56 7.43 -9.74
C PRO A 176 -26.77 6.23 -9.15
N LEU A 177 -25.43 6.24 -9.21
CA LEU A 177 -24.58 5.17 -8.71
C LEU A 177 -23.39 5.73 -7.93
N PHE A 178 -23.18 5.19 -6.73
CA PHE A 178 -22.02 5.45 -5.89
C PHE A 178 -21.22 4.17 -5.68
N ILE A 179 -19.90 4.29 -5.75
CA ILE A 179 -18.96 3.20 -5.46
C ILE A 179 -18.10 3.63 -4.27
N ASP A 180 -18.14 2.86 -3.19
CA ASP A 180 -17.16 2.97 -2.11
C ASP A 180 -15.88 2.20 -2.50
N ALA A 181 -14.83 2.93 -2.77
CA ALA A 181 -13.50 2.43 -3.06
C ALA A 181 -12.46 3.02 -2.08
N THR A 182 -12.94 3.48 -0.91
CA THR A 182 -12.08 3.98 0.16
C THR A 182 -11.32 2.81 0.81
N GLU A 183 -10.17 3.11 1.39
CA GLU A 183 -9.33 2.08 2.02
C GLU A 183 -10.00 1.44 3.26
N ARG A 184 -10.95 2.12 3.90
CA ARG A 184 -11.60 1.66 5.12
C ARG A 184 -13.11 1.38 4.97
N GLY A 185 -13.69 1.52 3.78
CA GLY A 185 -15.14 1.42 3.59
C GLY A 185 -15.89 2.58 4.25
N ASP A 186 -15.44 3.81 4.02
CA ASP A 186 -15.90 5.00 4.76
C ASP A 186 -17.32 5.44 4.41
N LEU A 187 -17.87 5.02 3.27
CA LEU A 187 -19.27 5.29 2.93
C LEU A 187 -20.26 4.41 3.70
N LEU A 188 -19.86 3.20 4.12
CA LEU A 188 -20.81 2.27 4.76
C LEU A 188 -21.46 2.87 6.01
N PRO A 189 -20.72 3.44 6.98
CA PRO A 189 -21.34 4.09 8.15
C PRO A 189 -22.14 5.35 7.77
N LEU A 190 -21.71 6.11 6.76
CA LEU A 190 -22.40 7.34 6.35
C LEU A 190 -23.75 7.07 5.68
N THR A 191 -23.86 5.93 5.00
CA THR A 191 -25.07 5.54 4.27
C THR A 191 -26.02 4.68 5.10
N GLY A 192 -25.61 4.25 6.31
CA GLY A 192 -26.36 3.32 7.14
C GLY A 192 -26.42 1.89 6.58
N ALA A 193 -25.54 1.56 5.63
CA ALA A 193 -25.40 0.20 5.15
C ALA A 193 -24.85 -0.70 6.27
N GLU A 194 -25.41 -1.90 6.41
CA GLU A 194 -24.92 -2.87 7.38
C GLU A 194 -23.54 -3.39 6.96
N TYR A 195 -22.61 -3.43 7.90
CA TYR A 195 -21.26 -3.96 7.67
C TYR A 195 -20.76 -4.75 8.89
N VAL A 196 -19.65 -5.45 8.69
CA VAL A 196 -18.90 -6.18 9.71
C VAL A 196 -17.44 -5.75 9.70
N THR A 197 -16.77 -5.88 10.83
CA THR A 197 -15.34 -5.61 11.03
C THR A 197 -14.69 -6.75 11.79
N GLY A 198 -13.38 -6.84 11.78
CA GLY A 198 -12.62 -7.84 12.51
C GLY A 198 -12.91 -9.28 12.06
N SER A 199 -12.68 -10.25 12.94
CA SER A 199 -12.84 -11.67 12.64
C SER A 199 -14.24 -12.17 12.94
N GLU A 200 -14.82 -12.97 12.01
CA GLU A 200 -16.01 -13.76 12.24
C GLU A 200 -15.68 -14.99 13.10
N GLY A 201 -16.61 -15.39 13.97
CA GLY A 201 -16.49 -16.62 14.72
C GLY A 201 -16.86 -17.85 13.86
N GLN A 202 -16.32 -19.02 14.24
CA GLN A 202 -16.56 -20.28 13.55
C GLN A 202 -18.06 -20.59 13.35
N ALA A 203 -18.91 -20.18 14.31
CA ALA A 203 -20.35 -20.40 14.21
C ALA A 203 -21.02 -19.67 13.02
N ALA A 204 -20.39 -18.65 12.43
CA ALA A 204 -20.97 -17.90 11.33
C ALA A 204 -21.05 -18.70 10.03
N PHE A 205 -19.97 -19.38 9.66
CA PHE A 205 -19.83 -20.09 8.38
C PHE A 205 -19.24 -21.50 8.53
N GLY A 206 -18.85 -21.93 9.73
CA GLY A 206 -18.24 -23.23 9.99
C GLY A 206 -16.81 -23.37 9.46
N GLU A 207 -16.13 -22.25 9.19
CA GLU A 207 -14.79 -22.26 8.60
C GLU A 207 -13.77 -22.92 9.52
N PRO A 208 -12.94 -23.85 9.02
CA PRO A 208 -11.99 -24.59 9.84
C PRO A 208 -10.96 -23.73 10.57
N ASN A 209 -10.54 -22.62 9.95
CA ASN A 209 -9.52 -21.72 10.49
C ASN A 209 -10.09 -20.48 11.19
N ALA A 210 -11.42 -20.33 11.28
CA ALA A 210 -12.03 -19.23 11.99
C ALA A 210 -11.79 -19.33 13.51
N THR A 211 -11.72 -18.19 14.18
CA THR A 211 -11.69 -18.12 15.65
C THR A 211 -12.96 -18.74 16.25
N ALA A 212 -12.89 -19.29 17.46
CA ALA A 212 -14.06 -19.86 18.12
C ALA A 212 -15.20 -18.84 18.27
N GLU A 213 -14.86 -17.64 18.69
CA GLU A 213 -15.77 -16.52 18.87
C GLU A 213 -15.43 -15.37 17.90
N ALA A 214 -16.45 -14.62 17.49
CA ALA A 214 -16.25 -13.41 16.69
C ALA A 214 -15.59 -12.30 17.52
N ASP A 215 -14.67 -11.59 16.91
CA ASP A 215 -14.07 -10.40 17.50
C ASP A 215 -14.06 -9.24 16.49
N PRO A 216 -15.05 -8.33 16.56
CA PRO A 216 -15.11 -7.17 15.67
C PRO A 216 -13.95 -6.20 15.81
N THR A 217 -13.11 -6.35 16.83
CA THR A 217 -11.94 -5.50 17.07
C THR A 217 -10.63 -6.12 16.57
N ASN A 218 -10.66 -7.39 16.18
CA ASN A 218 -9.52 -8.11 15.65
C ASN A 218 -9.33 -7.82 14.14
N GLU A 219 -8.85 -6.61 13.85
CA GLU A 219 -8.48 -6.22 12.49
C GLU A 219 -7.07 -6.70 12.16
N GLN A 220 -6.82 -6.92 10.86
CA GLN A 220 -5.46 -7.20 10.40
C GLN A 220 -4.54 -6.00 10.69
N ALA A 221 -3.29 -6.29 11.01
CA ALA A 221 -2.28 -5.26 11.19
C ALA A 221 -2.15 -4.37 9.96
N PHE A 222 -1.99 -3.08 10.16
CA PHE A 222 -1.62 -2.16 9.10
C PHE A 222 -0.13 -1.81 9.18
N THR A 223 0.46 -1.33 8.07
CA THR A 223 1.89 -1.02 8.01
C THR A 223 2.10 0.42 7.59
N TRP A 224 2.86 1.19 8.36
CA TRP A 224 3.36 2.45 7.84
C TRP A 224 4.67 2.19 7.10
N CYS A 225 4.63 2.19 5.77
CA CYS A 225 5.78 1.83 4.94
C CYS A 225 6.86 2.92 4.94
N ALA A 226 8.11 2.53 4.64
CA ALA A 226 9.21 3.46 4.46
C ALA A 226 10.13 3.04 3.30
N ALA A 227 10.65 4.01 2.56
CA ALA A 227 11.70 3.79 1.59
C ALA A 227 13.08 3.99 2.23
N ILE A 228 13.99 3.03 2.03
CA ILE A 228 15.37 3.12 2.50
C ILE A 228 16.35 2.91 1.35
N GLY A 229 17.44 3.66 1.41
CA GLY A 229 18.62 3.53 0.56
C GLY A 229 19.80 2.92 1.33
N PHE A 230 20.81 2.47 0.58
CA PHE A 230 22.05 1.96 1.14
C PHE A 230 23.27 2.48 0.36
N ASP A 231 24.22 3.06 1.09
CA ASP A 231 25.53 3.40 0.59
C ASP A 231 26.59 2.68 1.46
N PRO A 232 27.35 1.72 0.92
CA PRO A 232 28.34 0.99 1.69
C PRO A 232 29.49 1.86 2.20
N ALA A 233 29.70 3.03 1.61
CA ALA A 233 30.73 4.01 2.04
C ALA A 233 30.19 4.97 3.10
N PHE A 234 28.88 5.04 3.34
CA PHE A 234 28.29 5.93 4.32
C PHE A 234 28.43 5.38 5.74
N ASP A 235 29.07 6.16 6.60
CA ASP A 235 29.14 5.94 8.05
C ASP A 235 28.75 7.26 8.73
N PRO A 236 27.59 7.33 9.42
CA PRO A 236 27.09 8.56 10.01
C PRO A 236 28.03 9.16 11.07
N ALA A 237 28.94 8.36 11.64
CA ALA A 237 29.94 8.84 12.58
C ALA A 237 31.13 9.56 11.91
N ARG A 238 31.28 9.42 10.58
CA ARG A 238 32.45 9.87 9.82
C ARG A 238 32.13 10.71 8.60
N HIS A 239 30.92 10.68 8.12
CA HIS A 239 30.52 11.31 6.87
C HIS A 239 29.32 12.24 7.07
N ALA A 240 29.22 13.27 6.25
CA ALA A 240 28.00 14.07 6.17
C ALA A 240 26.82 13.20 5.70
N THR A 241 25.62 13.50 6.19
CA THR A 241 24.40 12.79 5.78
C THR A 241 24.18 12.88 4.26
N PRO A 242 23.62 11.84 3.65
CA PRO A 242 23.25 11.88 2.25
C PRO A 242 22.34 13.07 1.96
N ALA A 243 22.41 13.60 0.73
CA ALA A 243 21.65 14.79 0.34
C ALA A 243 20.14 14.58 0.57
N GLY A 244 19.50 15.49 1.30
CA GLY A 244 18.08 15.44 1.65
C GLY A 244 17.76 14.64 2.90
N VAL A 245 18.72 13.95 3.51
CA VAL A 245 18.52 13.21 4.78
C VAL A 245 18.83 14.14 5.95
N ASP A 246 17.87 14.37 6.81
CA ASP A 246 18.06 15.05 8.08
C ASP A 246 18.79 14.11 9.07
N GLU A 247 19.73 14.63 9.83
CA GLU A 247 20.45 13.87 10.85
C GLU A 247 19.51 13.27 11.90
N ALA A 248 18.41 13.93 12.21
CA ALA A 248 17.38 13.44 13.13
C ALA A 248 16.73 12.13 12.63
N MET A 249 16.63 11.90 11.33
CA MET A 249 16.09 10.65 10.77
C MET A 249 17.01 9.44 11.01
N LEU A 250 18.26 9.70 11.35
CA LEU A 250 19.24 8.66 11.64
C LEU A 250 19.31 8.29 13.13
N GLN A 251 18.64 9.06 13.99
CA GLN A 251 18.61 8.80 15.43
C GLN A 251 17.56 7.75 15.79
N ALA A 252 17.71 7.15 16.97
CA ALA A 252 16.68 6.31 17.54
C ALA A 252 15.44 7.16 17.87
N PRO A 253 14.22 6.74 17.48
CA PRO A 253 13.02 7.39 17.99
C PRO A 253 12.92 7.22 19.51
N ALA A 254 12.25 8.13 20.19
CA ALA A 254 12.10 8.07 21.65
C ALA A 254 11.41 6.78 22.14
N SER A 255 10.56 6.20 21.30
CA SER A 255 9.83 4.95 21.53
C SER A 255 10.67 3.68 21.21
N TYR A 256 11.94 3.81 20.78
CA TYR A 256 12.74 2.66 20.30
C TYR A 256 12.85 1.53 21.33
N ALA A 257 13.12 1.84 22.60
CA ALA A 257 13.22 0.82 23.65
C ALA A 257 11.92 0.04 23.82
N TYR A 258 10.78 0.74 23.74
CA TYR A 258 9.46 0.11 23.78
C TYR A 258 9.30 -0.90 22.64
N TRP A 259 9.50 -0.49 21.40
CA TRP A 259 9.33 -1.36 20.23
C TRP A 259 10.36 -2.50 20.21
N ARG A 260 11.58 -2.23 20.65
CA ARG A 260 12.67 -3.19 20.67
C ARG A 260 12.46 -4.32 21.67
N ASP A 261 11.98 -4.00 22.88
CA ASP A 261 11.98 -4.90 24.00
C ASP A 261 10.57 -5.36 24.42
N TYR A 262 9.54 -4.56 24.20
CA TYR A 262 8.21 -4.77 24.75
C TYR A 262 7.24 -5.48 23.77
N LEU A 263 7.21 -5.11 22.52
CA LEU A 263 6.25 -5.67 21.56
C LEU A 263 6.38 -7.20 21.36
N PRO A 264 7.55 -7.85 21.50
CA PRO A 264 7.63 -9.31 21.46
C PRO A 264 6.70 -10.00 22.46
N ALA A 265 6.38 -9.37 23.56
CA ALA A 265 5.46 -9.91 24.56
C ALA A 265 4.01 -9.98 24.08
N LEU A 266 3.60 -9.16 23.10
CA LEU A 266 2.26 -9.14 22.51
C LEU A 266 2.02 -10.26 21.48
N THR A 267 3.07 -10.93 21.06
CA THR A 267 3.00 -12.02 20.07
C THR A 267 3.57 -13.32 20.63
N PRO A 268 2.92 -13.92 21.63
CA PRO A 268 3.46 -15.06 22.37
C PRO A 268 3.71 -16.29 21.51
N THR A 269 3.04 -16.44 20.38
CA THR A 269 3.27 -17.53 19.43
C THR A 269 4.57 -17.40 18.66
N TRP A 270 5.23 -16.24 18.69
CA TRP A 270 6.47 -15.96 18.01
C TRP A 270 7.44 -15.19 18.91
N PRO A 271 7.94 -15.82 19.94
CA PRO A 271 8.86 -15.17 20.87
C PRO A 271 10.12 -14.67 20.15
N GLY A 272 10.51 -13.46 20.45
CA GLY A 272 11.67 -12.81 19.82
C GLY A 272 11.45 -12.37 18.36
N ARG A 273 10.22 -12.41 17.90
CA ARG A 273 9.84 -12.08 16.51
C ARG A 273 10.11 -10.61 16.16
N LEU A 274 9.75 -9.71 17.05
CA LEU A 274 9.78 -8.30 16.73
C LEU A 274 11.20 -7.78 16.61
N LEU A 275 11.42 -6.94 15.62
CA LEU A 275 12.73 -6.40 15.27
C LEU A 275 13.81 -7.48 15.16
N ASP A 276 13.45 -8.66 14.71
CA ASP A 276 14.36 -9.66 14.16
C ASP A 276 14.00 -9.93 12.69
N LEU A 277 14.63 -10.86 12.03
CA LEU A 277 14.34 -11.20 10.64
C LEU A 277 13.48 -12.48 10.51
N THR A 278 12.65 -12.75 11.50
CA THR A 278 11.79 -13.93 11.52
C THR A 278 10.39 -13.59 11.04
N TYR A 279 9.78 -14.51 10.31
CA TYR A 279 8.37 -14.45 9.90
C TYR A 279 7.77 -15.86 9.91
N SER A 280 6.45 -15.96 9.85
CA SER A 280 5.77 -17.23 9.69
C SER A 280 5.81 -17.71 8.26
N ASN A 281 6.13 -18.98 8.06
CA ASN A 281 5.82 -19.62 6.80
C ASN A 281 4.29 -19.72 6.66
N PRO A 282 3.67 -19.17 5.61
CA PRO A 282 2.21 -19.15 5.49
C PRO A 282 1.56 -20.54 5.34
N ILE A 283 2.35 -21.55 4.97
CA ILE A 283 1.85 -22.93 4.78
C ILE A 283 2.03 -23.77 6.04
N THR A 284 3.27 -23.76 6.60
CA THR A 284 3.59 -24.64 7.73
C THR A 284 3.39 -23.97 9.08
N LEU A 285 3.20 -22.64 9.10
CA LEU A 285 3.15 -21.79 10.29
C LEU A 285 4.43 -21.78 11.14
N GLU A 286 5.49 -22.42 10.64
CA GLU A 286 6.77 -22.48 11.33
C GLU A 286 7.53 -21.14 11.19
N PRO A 287 8.23 -20.68 12.23
CA PRO A 287 9.07 -19.53 12.14
C PRO A 287 10.19 -19.72 11.10
N ARG A 288 10.32 -18.76 10.21
CA ARG A 288 11.38 -18.74 9.19
C ARG A 288 12.15 -17.43 9.26
N ARG A 289 13.47 -17.53 9.28
CA ARG A 289 14.35 -16.37 9.20
C ARG A 289 14.65 -16.00 7.75
N LEU A 290 14.61 -14.71 7.45
CA LEU A 290 15.04 -14.15 6.17
C LEU A 290 16.37 -13.43 6.34
N ASP A 291 17.19 -13.48 5.30
CA ASP A 291 18.39 -12.67 5.23
C ASP A 291 18.07 -11.24 4.80
N PHE A 292 18.86 -10.30 5.30
CA PHE A 292 18.88 -8.93 4.85
C PHE A 292 20.33 -8.54 4.52
N ASP A 293 20.60 -8.31 3.25
CA ASP A 293 21.90 -7.85 2.76
C ASP A 293 21.71 -6.81 1.65
N PRO A 294 21.94 -5.51 1.94
CA PRO A 294 21.77 -4.44 0.97
C PRO A 294 22.94 -4.30 0.00
N ARG A 295 24.04 -5.05 0.17
CA ARG A 295 25.24 -4.90 -0.63
C ARG A 295 25.00 -5.31 -2.09
N PRO A 296 25.62 -4.60 -3.05
CA PRO A 296 25.60 -5.03 -4.45
C PRO A 296 26.17 -6.44 -4.61
N GLY A 297 25.49 -7.30 -5.35
CA GLY A 297 25.90 -8.70 -5.58
C GLY A 297 25.30 -9.72 -4.61
N ALA A 298 24.93 -9.34 -3.40
CA ALA A 298 24.23 -10.20 -2.45
C ALA A 298 22.72 -10.33 -2.76
N GLN A 299 22.22 -9.53 -3.68
CA GLN A 299 20.78 -9.31 -3.95
C GLN A 299 20.18 -10.31 -4.95
N THR A 300 20.87 -11.38 -5.27
CA THR A 300 20.45 -12.34 -6.30
C THR A 300 19.47 -13.39 -5.80
N GLU A 301 19.31 -13.53 -4.48
CA GLU A 301 18.43 -14.54 -3.92
C GLU A 301 17.03 -14.02 -3.66
N ARG A 302 16.04 -14.80 -4.07
CA ARG A 302 14.59 -14.50 -4.01
C ARG A 302 14.09 -14.18 -2.60
N PHE A 303 14.81 -14.58 -1.57
CA PHE A 303 14.43 -14.43 -0.16
C PHE A 303 15.23 -13.37 0.60
N ASN A 304 16.02 -12.57 -0.08
CA ASN A 304 16.69 -11.44 0.54
C ASN A 304 15.69 -10.29 0.69
N LEU A 305 15.46 -9.83 1.92
CA LEU A 305 14.50 -8.75 2.22
C LEU A 305 14.84 -7.43 1.52
N TRP A 306 16.12 -7.17 1.23
CA TRP A 306 16.49 -6.00 0.41
C TRP A 306 15.90 -6.07 -1.01
N ALA A 307 15.87 -7.24 -1.61
CA ALA A 307 15.34 -7.44 -2.96
C ALA A 307 13.81 -7.65 -2.97
N TYR A 308 13.22 -8.02 -1.85
CA TYR A 308 11.82 -8.46 -1.77
C TYR A 308 10.83 -7.44 -2.33
N ARG A 309 10.90 -6.17 -1.87
CA ARG A 309 10.08 -5.04 -2.38
C ARG A 309 10.96 -3.90 -2.87
N ARG A 310 12.00 -4.23 -3.61
CA ARG A 310 12.94 -3.24 -4.13
C ARG A 310 12.28 -2.38 -5.20
N LEU A 311 12.27 -1.07 -4.98
CA LEU A 311 11.70 -0.08 -5.91
C LEU A 311 12.66 0.28 -7.03
N GLN A 312 13.98 0.23 -6.75
CA GLN A 312 15.03 0.54 -7.73
C GLN A 312 16.30 -0.25 -7.47
N GLN A 313 16.90 -0.74 -8.55
CA GLN A 313 18.18 -1.44 -8.51
C GLN A 313 19.34 -0.49 -8.24
N ALA A 314 20.38 -1.00 -7.58
CA ALA A 314 21.67 -0.30 -7.47
C ALA A 314 22.25 -0.03 -8.87
N GLY A 315 23.02 1.06 -8.98
CA GLY A 315 23.63 1.46 -10.26
C GLY A 315 22.72 2.28 -11.19
N ARG A 316 21.45 2.40 -10.88
CA ARG A 316 20.54 3.29 -11.59
C ARG A 316 20.58 4.72 -11.00
N SER A 317 20.31 5.71 -11.83
CA SER A 317 20.33 7.12 -11.44
C SER A 317 18.99 7.82 -11.60
N TRP A 318 17.98 7.14 -12.11
CA TRP A 318 16.62 7.65 -12.29
C TRP A 318 15.59 6.59 -11.88
N PRO A 319 14.49 6.94 -11.21
CA PRO A 319 14.10 8.30 -10.77
C PRO A 319 14.97 8.87 -9.63
N VAL A 320 15.74 8.05 -8.94
CA VAL A 320 16.71 8.47 -7.92
C VAL A 320 18.06 7.79 -8.13
N LYS A 321 19.10 8.28 -7.46
CA LYS A 321 20.42 7.65 -7.51
C LYS A 321 20.52 6.54 -6.47
N GLY A 322 20.93 5.35 -6.91
CA GLY A 322 21.21 4.21 -6.02
C GLY A 322 20.06 3.21 -5.90
N GLY A 323 20.30 2.17 -5.14
CA GLY A 323 19.28 1.15 -4.83
C GLY A 323 18.34 1.63 -3.73
N VAL A 324 17.05 1.32 -3.90
CA VAL A 324 15.99 1.67 -2.95
C VAL A 324 15.10 0.46 -2.72
N THR A 325 14.83 0.15 -1.45
CA THR A 325 13.84 -0.86 -1.07
C THR A 325 12.77 -0.27 -0.17
N LEU A 326 11.62 -0.93 -0.15
CA LEU A 326 10.50 -0.57 0.71
C LEU A 326 10.46 -1.51 1.93
N LEU A 327 10.29 -0.93 3.10
CA LEU A 327 9.93 -1.62 4.32
C LEU A 327 8.41 -1.77 4.38
N ASN A 328 7.93 -2.95 4.08
CA ASN A 328 6.58 -3.44 4.32
C ASN A 328 6.74 -4.91 4.66
N TRP A 329 7.05 -5.18 5.92
CA TRP A 329 7.41 -6.48 6.42
C TRP A 329 6.63 -6.78 7.70
N PRO A 330 6.53 -8.07 8.12
CA PRO A 330 5.91 -8.41 9.40
C PRO A 330 6.51 -7.69 10.60
N GLN A 331 7.79 -7.26 10.50
CA GLN A 331 8.49 -6.56 11.58
C GLN A 331 8.00 -5.13 11.82
N ASN A 332 7.39 -4.49 10.82
CA ASN A 332 6.77 -3.18 11.00
C ASN A 332 5.24 -3.19 10.81
N ASP A 333 4.63 -4.36 10.85
CA ASP A 333 3.18 -4.49 10.97
C ASP A 333 2.74 -4.06 12.37
N TYR A 334 1.84 -3.07 12.44
CA TYR A 334 1.35 -2.52 13.69
C TYR A 334 0.16 -3.33 14.21
N LEU A 335 0.29 -3.85 15.44
CA LEU A 335 -0.66 -4.78 16.06
C LEU A 335 -1.37 -4.22 17.31
N GLU A 336 -1.02 -3.01 17.77
CA GLU A 336 -1.50 -2.48 19.04
C GLU A 336 -2.78 -1.65 18.94
N GLY A 337 -3.39 -1.59 17.77
CA GLY A 337 -4.64 -0.87 17.59
C GLY A 337 -5.14 -0.92 16.17
N ARG A 338 -6.32 -0.37 15.99
CA ARG A 338 -7.10 -0.43 14.77
C ARG A 338 -7.38 0.97 14.21
N LEU A 339 -7.80 1.02 12.94
CA LEU A 339 -8.14 2.27 12.25
C LEU A 339 -9.63 2.42 11.97
N ILE A 340 -10.43 1.36 12.17
CA ILE A 340 -11.85 1.30 11.85
C ILE A 340 -12.66 1.44 13.14
N ASP A 341 -13.76 2.22 13.09
CA ASP A 341 -14.71 2.42 14.20
C ASP A 341 -14.03 2.88 15.50
N VAL A 342 -13.04 3.74 15.36
CA VAL A 342 -12.36 4.44 16.46
C VAL A 342 -12.51 5.95 16.30
N THR A 343 -12.26 6.69 17.36
CA THR A 343 -12.22 8.15 17.28
C THR A 343 -11.03 8.62 16.42
N GLU A 344 -11.14 9.82 15.84
CA GLU A 344 -10.02 10.40 15.08
C GLU A 344 -8.75 10.52 15.92
N ALA A 345 -8.89 10.88 17.18
CA ALA A 345 -7.75 10.98 18.10
C ALA A 345 -7.07 9.62 18.35
N GLU A 346 -7.84 8.54 18.45
CA GLU A 346 -7.30 7.18 18.56
C GLU A 346 -6.64 6.75 17.28
N ARG A 347 -7.26 6.99 16.11
CA ARG A 347 -6.70 6.70 14.81
C ARG A 347 -5.33 7.36 14.63
N LEU A 348 -5.25 8.67 14.86
CA LEU A 348 -3.99 9.42 14.75
C LEU A 348 -2.92 8.91 15.71
N ARG A 349 -3.29 8.54 16.93
CA ARG A 349 -2.36 7.95 17.91
C ARG A 349 -1.78 6.62 17.41
N HIS A 350 -2.61 5.75 16.81
CA HIS A 350 -2.15 4.48 16.25
C HIS A 350 -1.31 4.66 14.99
N GLU A 351 -1.67 5.62 14.13
CA GLU A 351 -0.88 5.98 12.96
C GLU A 351 0.52 6.49 13.34
N ASP A 352 0.61 7.36 14.34
CA ASP A 352 1.90 7.88 14.83
C ASP A 352 2.75 6.78 15.48
N ALA A 353 2.13 5.89 16.25
CA ALA A 353 2.81 4.73 16.81
C ALA A 353 3.33 3.76 15.73
N ALA A 354 2.58 3.55 14.65
CA ALA A 354 3.03 2.74 13.51
C ALA A 354 4.22 3.37 12.77
N LYS A 355 4.23 4.70 12.62
CA LYS A 355 5.40 5.44 12.08
C LYS A 355 6.62 5.24 12.97
N ASP A 356 6.44 5.31 14.28
CA ASP A 356 7.53 5.11 15.25
C ASP A 356 8.04 3.67 15.26
N LEU A 357 7.17 2.68 15.10
CA LEU A 357 7.58 1.28 14.91
C LEU A 357 8.48 1.15 13.67
N THR A 358 8.09 1.74 12.55
CA THR A 358 8.87 1.69 11.31
C THR A 358 10.22 2.41 11.45
N ARG A 359 10.26 3.59 12.08
CA ARG A 359 11.51 4.28 12.40
C ARG A 359 12.40 3.45 13.32
N SER A 360 11.79 2.73 14.28
CA SER A 360 12.49 1.81 15.17
C SER A 360 13.11 0.64 14.41
N LEU A 361 12.39 0.08 13.44
CA LEU A 361 12.92 -0.96 12.56
C LEU A 361 14.13 -0.45 11.74
N ILE A 362 14.05 0.76 11.18
CA ILE A 362 15.16 1.37 10.43
C ILE A 362 16.36 1.54 11.36
N HIS A 363 16.17 2.05 12.57
CA HIS A 363 17.25 2.19 13.54
C HIS A 363 17.87 0.84 13.90
N TRP A 364 17.06 -0.17 14.17
CA TRP A 364 17.52 -1.52 14.47
C TRP A 364 18.31 -2.14 13.30
N LEU A 365 17.83 -1.99 12.06
CA LEU A 365 18.55 -2.45 10.87
C LEU A 365 19.92 -1.80 10.75
N ARG A 366 20.05 -0.54 11.13
CA ARG A 366 21.30 0.21 11.07
C ARG A 366 22.30 -0.18 12.14
N THR A 367 21.83 -0.59 13.33
CA THR A 367 22.66 -0.71 14.53
C THR A 367 22.82 -2.14 15.05
N GLU A 368 21.77 -2.96 14.97
CA GLU A 368 21.71 -4.25 15.69
C GLU A 368 21.42 -5.46 14.80
N ALA A 369 20.79 -5.27 13.63
CA ALA A 369 20.36 -6.38 12.78
C ALA A 369 21.53 -7.33 12.48
N PRO A 370 21.31 -8.65 12.58
CA PRO A 370 22.37 -9.61 12.28
C PRO A 370 22.71 -9.57 10.79
N ARG A 371 24.01 -9.66 10.49
CA ARG A 371 24.52 -9.68 9.14
C ARG A 371 24.97 -11.10 8.74
N PRO A 372 24.91 -11.46 7.44
CA PRO A 372 25.40 -12.75 6.95
C PRO A 372 26.88 -12.99 7.23
N ASP A 373 27.69 -11.92 7.35
CA ASP A 373 29.12 -11.99 7.67
C ASP A 373 29.44 -12.10 9.18
N GLY A 374 28.41 -12.31 10.01
CA GLY A 374 28.55 -12.38 11.47
C GLY A 374 28.60 -11.04 12.17
N GLY A 375 28.62 -9.93 11.46
CA GLY A 375 28.55 -8.59 12.03
C GLY A 375 27.13 -8.21 12.47
N ARG A 376 26.99 -6.98 12.95
CA ARG A 376 25.70 -6.38 13.34
C ARG A 376 25.55 -5.00 12.74
N GLY A 377 24.30 -4.68 12.39
CA GLY A 377 23.90 -3.38 11.87
C GLY A 377 24.48 -3.04 10.50
N TRP A 378 23.76 -2.20 9.81
CA TRP A 378 24.10 -1.69 8.49
C TRP A 378 24.15 -0.15 8.55
N PRO A 379 25.25 0.44 9.06
CA PRO A 379 25.33 1.90 9.27
C PRO A 379 25.15 2.71 7.98
N GLY A 380 25.39 2.12 6.82
CA GLY A 380 25.17 2.72 5.51
C GLY A 380 23.71 2.82 5.06
N LEU A 381 22.73 2.32 5.83
CA LEU A 381 21.30 2.51 5.55
C LEU A 381 20.85 3.91 5.94
N TYR A 382 19.92 4.45 5.18
CA TYR A 382 19.28 5.75 5.47
C TYR A 382 17.86 5.81 4.87
N PRO A 383 16.93 6.55 5.51
CA PRO A 383 15.63 6.86 4.92
C PRO A 383 15.81 7.63 3.61
N MET A 384 14.89 7.46 2.67
CA MET A 384 14.92 8.09 1.35
C MET A 384 13.81 9.14 1.21
N PRO A 385 14.03 10.39 1.63
CA PRO A 385 13.08 11.49 1.43
C PRO A 385 12.69 11.65 -0.04
N GLY A 386 11.43 12.01 -0.27
CA GLY A 386 10.87 12.29 -1.58
C GLY A 386 10.47 11.06 -2.42
N ILE A 387 10.94 9.85 -2.09
CA ILE A 387 10.61 8.63 -2.85
C ILE A 387 9.12 8.30 -2.72
N LEU A 388 8.59 8.42 -1.52
CA LEU A 388 7.19 8.15 -1.19
C LEU A 388 6.36 9.45 -1.11
N GLY A 389 6.92 10.58 -1.57
CA GLY A 389 6.25 11.88 -1.57
C GLY A 389 6.26 12.63 -0.24
N THR A 390 7.08 12.19 0.72
CA THR A 390 7.24 12.79 2.04
C THR A 390 8.68 13.21 2.28
N ASP A 391 8.90 14.09 3.23
CA ASP A 391 10.24 14.60 3.56
C ASP A 391 11.00 13.69 4.55
N ASP A 392 10.34 12.69 5.12
CA ASP A 392 10.93 11.79 6.13
C ASP A 392 11.17 10.35 5.63
N GLY A 393 10.83 10.07 4.37
CA GLY A 393 10.97 8.75 3.76
C GLY A 393 9.89 7.73 4.14
N LEU A 394 8.91 8.13 4.94
CA LEU A 394 7.72 7.33 5.23
C LEU A 394 6.69 7.48 4.09
N ALA A 395 5.74 6.56 3.99
CA ALA A 395 4.62 6.67 3.07
C ALA A 395 3.67 7.81 3.47
N MET A 396 2.91 8.35 2.50
CA MET A 396 1.89 9.37 2.76
C MET A 396 0.72 8.81 3.58
N ALA A 397 0.39 7.53 3.37
CA ALA A 397 -0.71 6.83 4.02
C ALA A 397 -0.27 5.43 4.47
N PRO A 398 -0.92 4.86 5.48
CA PRO A 398 -0.65 3.49 5.91
C PRO A 398 -1.12 2.48 4.85
N TYR A 399 -0.43 1.36 4.74
CA TYR A 399 -0.88 0.20 4.00
C TYR A 399 -1.91 -0.57 4.83
N ILE A 400 -3.16 -0.46 4.43
CA ILE A 400 -4.33 -1.04 5.10
C ILE A 400 -4.68 -2.36 4.43
N ARG A 401 -4.86 -3.42 5.23
CA ARG A 401 -5.19 -4.77 4.75
C ARG A 401 -6.66 -5.13 4.89
N GLU A 402 -7.37 -4.42 5.75
CA GLU A 402 -8.75 -4.74 6.07
C GLU A 402 -9.60 -3.47 6.13
N ALA A 403 -10.79 -3.56 5.55
CA ALA A 403 -11.81 -2.51 5.56
C ALA A 403 -13.09 -3.01 6.24
N ARG A 404 -14.03 -2.11 6.48
CA ARG A 404 -15.42 -2.49 6.73
C ARG A 404 -15.91 -3.34 5.57
N ARG A 405 -16.50 -4.48 5.86
CA ARG A 405 -17.05 -5.39 4.86
C ARG A 405 -18.58 -5.26 4.88
N ILE A 406 -19.17 -4.88 3.74
CA ILE A 406 -20.62 -4.82 3.62
C ILE A 406 -21.24 -6.17 3.98
N ARG A 407 -22.35 -6.17 4.73
CA ARG A 407 -23.08 -7.40 5.04
C ARG A 407 -23.77 -7.92 3.78
N ALA A 408 -23.12 -8.87 3.14
CA ALA A 408 -23.52 -9.41 1.86
C ALA A 408 -24.75 -10.36 1.99
N ARG A 409 -25.52 -10.50 0.92
CA ARG A 409 -26.55 -11.55 0.81
C ARG A 409 -25.94 -12.92 0.66
N THR A 410 -24.74 -13.00 0.07
CA THR A 410 -23.93 -14.21 -0.04
C THR A 410 -22.49 -13.83 0.27
N THR A 411 -21.93 -14.42 1.31
CA THR A 411 -20.55 -14.22 1.70
C THR A 411 -19.68 -15.34 1.10
N VAL A 412 -18.57 -14.97 0.46
CA VAL A 412 -17.52 -15.91 0.07
C VAL A 412 -16.67 -16.19 1.30
N HIS A 413 -16.50 -17.43 1.65
CA HIS A 413 -15.76 -17.88 2.83
C HIS A 413 -14.85 -19.07 2.49
N GLU A 414 -14.08 -19.56 3.47
CA GLU A 414 -13.04 -20.57 3.27
C GLU A 414 -13.53 -21.83 2.52
N HIS A 415 -14.73 -22.31 2.79
CA HIS A 415 -15.30 -23.46 2.08
C HIS A 415 -15.50 -23.25 0.58
N HIS A 416 -15.48 -22.00 0.08
CA HIS A 416 -15.56 -21.70 -1.35
C HIS A 416 -14.19 -21.66 -2.04
N VAL A 417 -13.12 -21.39 -1.29
CA VAL A 417 -11.78 -21.14 -1.85
C VAL A 417 -10.69 -22.09 -1.30
N GLY A 418 -10.98 -22.84 -0.24
CA GLY A 418 -10.06 -23.76 0.39
C GLY A 418 -9.70 -24.95 -0.50
N GLN A 419 -8.70 -25.71 -0.10
CA GLN A 419 -8.20 -26.89 -0.85
C GLN A 419 -9.30 -27.91 -1.14
N GLU A 420 -10.15 -28.23 -0.18
CA GLU A 420 -11.25 -29.17 -0.35
C GLU A 420 -12.26 -28.71 -1.40
N ALA A 421 -12.63 -27.42 -1.38
CA ALA A 421 -13.54 -26.85 -2.37
C ALA A 421 -12.94 -26.92 -3.78
N ARG A 422 -11.66 -26.58 -3.93
CA ARG A 422 -10.95 -26.67 -5.20
C ARG A 422 -10.88 -28.11 -5.72
N ALA A 423 -10.55 -29.06 -4.85
CA ALA A 423 -10.51 -30.46 -5.19
C ALA A 423 -11.88 -30.97 -5.64
N SER A 424 -12.98 -30.54 -5.01
CA SER A 424 -14.35 -30.94 -5.35
C SER A 424 -14.78 -30.53 -6.75
N VAL A 425 -14.20 -29.51 -7.34
CA VAL A 425 -14.44 -29.05 -8.72
C VAL A 425 -13.34 -29.48 -9.70
N GLY A 426 -12.43 -30.37 -9.29
CA GLY A 426 -11.38 -30.94 -10.13
C GLY A 426 -10.19 -30.00 -10.36
N LEU A 427 -10.01 -28.97 -9.54
CA LEU A 427 -8.85 -28.11 -9.58
C LEU A 427 -7.73 -28.73 -8.75
N SER A 428 -6.66 -29.20 -9.39
CA SER A 428 -5.46 -29.68 -8.69
C SER A 428 -4.64 -28.49 -8.17
N GLU A 429 -3.93 -28.70 -7.05
CA GLU A 429 -3.04 -27.68 -6.47
C GLU A 429 -1.95 -27.22 -7.46
N ALA A 430 -1.45 -28.14 -8.28
CA ALA A 430 -0.35 -27.86 -9.20
C ALA A 430 -0.74 -26.99 -10.40
N GLU A 431 -2.02 -27.00 -10.80
CA GLU A 431 -2.43 -26.35 -12.06
C GLU A 431 -2.96 -24.93 -11.87
N HIS A 432 -3.42 -24.54 -10.68
CA HIS A 432 -4.17 -23.29 -10.51
C HIS A 432 -3.69 -22.38 -9.40
N PHE A 433 -2.95 -22.88 -8.40
CA PHE A 433 -2.37 -22.06 -7.33
C PHE A 433 -1.04 -22.67 -6.91
N PRO A 434 0.08 -22.04 -7.25
CA PRO A 434 1.37 -22.48 -6.73
C PRO A 434 1.42 -22.26 -5.21
N ASP A 435 2.24 -23.03 -4.53
CA ASP A 435 2.50 -23.04 -3.09
C ASP A 435 2.86 -21.67 -2.47
N SER A 436 2.90 -20.61 -3.27
CA SER A 436 3.29 -19.26 -2.86
C SER A 436 2.13 -18.27 -2.75
N VAL A 437 0.89 -18.66 -2.96
CA VAL A 437 -0.25 -17.82 -2.59
C VAL A 437 -0.52 -18.06 -1.12
N GLY A 438 0.28 -17.43 -0.29
CA GLY A 438 -0.05 -17.31 1.11
C GLY A 438 -1.35 -16.54 1.24
N VAL A 439 -2.34 -17.14 1.86
CA VAL A 439 -3.45 -16.42 2.43
C VAL A 439 -2.85 -15.68 3.61
N GLY A 440 -2.52 -14.40 3.42
CA GLY A 440 -2.11 -13.51 4.48
C GLY A 440 -3.31 -12.81 5.04
#